data_e4d093b8d266552b9aa8a06a4957e9fb
#
_entry.id   e4d093b8d266552b9aa8a06a4957e9fb
#
_cell.length_a   1.000
_cell.length_b   1.000
_cell.length_c   1.000
_cell.angle_alpha   90.00
_cell.angle_beta   90.00
_cell.angle_gamma   90.00
#
_symmetry.space_group_name_H-M   'P 1'
#
loop_
_entity.id
_entity.type
_entity.pdbx_description
1 polymer ?
#
loop_
_entity_poly.entity_id
_entity_poly.type
_entity_poly.pdbx_seq_one_letter_code
_entity_poly.pdbx_strand_id
1 'polypeptide(L)'
;GKHPGNTNLTDVDNGCNILQYLAERPAAVILKHNNPCGAAWSKESVGDALAKAFWCDRIAAFGGAVVVNRPLDMQAADLIAANYFEVVAAPDFEEGVLEKLAARKNLRIFKLPALARLGELAGVPFLDVKSMADGGIILQQSFVNRIRSAADFIPAVATTKDGLTVSARKPTPQEADDLVFAWAVEAGVTSNSVIFAHNGATVAIGTGEQDRVGCVELAIFKAYTKYADTLAFT
;
A
#
# COMPACT_ATOMS: atom_id res chain seq x y z
N GLY A 1 23.21 -9.98 -9.08
CA GLY A 1 22.69 -8.90 -8.24
C GLY A 1 23.00 -9.14 -6.77
N LYS A 2 22.76 -8.16 -5.91
CA LYS A 2 22.90 -8.32 -4.45
C LYS A 2 21.81 -9.28 -3.94
N HIS A 3 22.15 -10.10 -2.95
CA HIS A 3 21.17 -10.91 -2.23
C HIS A 3 20.18 -9.98 -1.49
N PRO A 4 18.87 -10.26 -1.47
CA PRO A 4 17.92 -9.49 -0.70
C PRO A 4 18.17 -9.68 0.80
N GLY A 5 18.14 -8.57 1.56
CA GLY A 5 18.15 -8.62 3.02
C GLY A 5 16.74 -8.93 3.57
N ASN A 6 16.69 -9.22 4.87
CA ASN A 6 15.41 -9.45 5.57
C ASN A 6 14.41 -8.30 5.35
N THR A 7 14.85 -7.04 5.46
CA THR A 7 14.00 -5.86 5.21
C THR A 7 13.39 -5.87 3.82
N ASN A 8 14.17 -6.23 2.77
CA ASN A 8 13.64 -6.28 1.41
C ASN A 8 12.55 -7.36 1.27
N LEU A 9 12.71 -8.51 1.93
CA LEU A 9 11.75 -9.60 1.88
C LEU A 9 10.47 -9.24 2.65
N THR A 10 10.59 -8.63 3.83
CA THR A 10 9.43 -8.21 4.62
C THR A 10 8.67 -7.07 3.97
N ASP A 11 9.34 -6.14 3.27
CA ASP A 11 8.67 -5.12 2.46
C ASP A 11 7.84 -5.77 1.34
N VAL A 12 8.40 -6.74 0.60
CA VAL A 12 7.67 -7.47 -0.46
C VAL A 12 6.48 -8.24 0.11
N ASP A 13 6.67 -8.93 1.23
CA ASP A 13 5.62 -9.70 1.91
C ASP A 13 4.46 -8.81 2.34
N ASN A 14 4.76 -7.67 2.97
CA ASN A 14 3.73 -6.71 3.36
C ASN A 14 3.04 -6.06 2.13
N GLY A 15 3.77 -5.86 1.03
CA GLY A 15 3.17 -5.47 -0.25
C GLY A 15 2.16 -6.49 -0.76
N CYS A 16 2.46 -7.79 -0.65
CA CYS A 16 1.54 -8.87 -0.97
C CYS A 16 0.32 -8.86 -0.05
N ASN A 17 0.54 -8.62 1.26
CA ASN A 17 -0.54 -8.51 2.25
C ASN A 17 -1.53 -7.39 1.91
N ILE A 18 -1.08 -6.26 1.40
CA ILE A 18 -1.96 -5.17 0.93
C ILE A 18 -2.63 -5.55 -0.39
N LEU A 19 -1.85 -5.99 -1.38
CA LEU A 19 -2.32 -6.22 -2.75
C LEU A 19 -3.33 -7.36 -2.88
N GLN A 20 -3.39 -8.32 -1.96
CA GLN A 20 -4.43 -9.34 -1.94
C GLN A 20 -5.85 -8.74 -1.85
N TYR A 21 -5.97 -7.56 -1.23
CA TYR A 21 -7.22 -6.82 -1.09
C TYR A 21 -7.48 -5.82 -2.23
N LEU A 22 -6.51 -5.61 -3.11
CA LEU A 22 -6.57 -4.74 -4.29
C LEU A 22 -6.50 -5.52 -5.60
N ALA A 23 -6.83 -6.82 -5.58
CA ALA A 23 -6.59 -7.73 -6.70
C ALA A 23 -7.47 -7.48 -7.94
N GLU A 24 -8.59 -6.79 -7.82
CA GLU A 24 -9.55 -6.58 -8.91
C GLU A 24 -9.03 -5.62 -9.99
N ARG A 25 -8.17 -4.68 -9.64
CA ARG A 25 -7.62 -3.65 -10.53
C ARG A 25 -6.10 -3.73 -10.58
N PRO A 26 -5.44 -3.21 -11.64
CA PRO A 26 -4.02 -2.93 -11.60
C PRO A 26 -3.68 -2.07 -10.36
N ALA A 27 -2.78 -2.55 -9.52
CA ALA A 27 -2.42 -1.88 -8.28
C ALA A 27 -0.93 -1.95 -8.01
N ALA A 28 -0.41 -0.91 -7.36
CA ALA A 28 0.98 -0.78 -6.95
C ALA A 28 1.06 -0.29 -5.50
N VAL A 29 2.01 -0.82 -4.76
CA VAL A 29 2.36 -0.38 -3.41
C VAL A 29 3.86 -0.14 -3.35
N ILE A 30 4.25 0.97 -2.76
CA ILE A 30 5.66 1.29 -2.45
C ILE A 30 5.83 1.22 -0.94
N LEU A 31 6.75 0.36 -0.51
CA LEU A 31 7.00 0.12 0.91
C LEU A 31 8.42 0.51 1.27
N LYS A 32 8.58 0.92 2.51
CA LYS A 32 9.89 1.14 3.12
C LYS A 32 9.80 0.88 4.62
N HIS A 33 10.75 0.07 5.11
CA HIS A 33 10.76 -0.31 6.54
C HIS A 33 9.45 -0.95 6.99
N ASN A 34 8.93 -1.85 6.15
CA ASN A 34 7.70 -2.61 6.38
C ASN A 34 6.42 -1.76 6.55
N ASN A 35 6.41 -0.55 5.99
CA ASN A 35 5.23 0.31 5.91
C ASN A 35 5.06 0.86 4.50
N PRO A 36 3.83 0.99 3.98
CA PRO A 36 3.61 1.66 2.71
C PRO A 36 3.84 3.16 2.86
N CYS A 37 4.56 3.75 1.92
CA CYS A 37 4.67 5.19 1.77
C CYS A 37 3.78 5.71 0.64
N GLY A 38 3.25 4.82 -0.19
CA GLY A 38 2.27 5.12 -1.21
C GLY A 38 1.65 3.85 -1.77
N ALA A 39 0.36 3.92 -2.06
CA ALA A 39 -0.40 2.87 -2.72
C ALA A 39 -1.42 3.47 -3.68
N ALA A 40 -1.68 2.79 -4.78
CA ALA A 40 -2.76 3.16 -5.67
C ALA A 40 -3.26 1.96 -6.49
N TRP A 41 -4.49 2.07 -6.96
CA TRP A 41 -5.00 1.27 -8.06
C TRP A 41 -5.31 2.15 -9.27
N SER A 42 -5.45 1.53 -10.43
CA SER A 42 -5.80 2.23 -11.66
C SER A 42 -6.80 1.42 -12.50
N LYS A 43 -7.55 2.13 -13.33
CA LYS A 43 -8.38 1.51 -14.39
C LYS A 43 -7.60 1.33 -15.70
N GLU A 44 -6.42 1.94 -15.79
CA GLU A 44 -5.62 2.02 -17.02
C GLU A 44 -4.52 0.97 -17.04
N SER A 45 -3.50 1.13 -16.18
CA SER A 45 -2.31 0.28 -16.19
C SER A 45 -1.65 0.19 -14.81
N VAL A 46 -0.68 -0.72 -14.68
CA VAL A 46 0.15 -0.79 -13.47
C VAL A 46 1.13 0.36 -13.40
N GLY A 47 1.57 0.88 -14.54
CA GLY A 47 2.41 2.07 -14.60
C GLY A 47 1.71 3.32 -14.09
N ASP A 48 0.43 3.52 -14.44
CA ASP A 48 -0.37 4.62 -13.89
C ASP A 48 -0.60 4.45 -12.38
N ALA A 49 -0.90 3.22 -11.92
CA ALA A 49 -1.02 2.94 -10.49
C ALA A 49 0.29 3.25 -9.75
N LEU A 50 1.44 2.82 -10.29
CA LEU A 50 2.73 3.09 -9.67
C LEU A 50 3.06 4.59 -9.63
N ALA A 51 2.75 5.33 -10.70
CA ALA A 51 2.95 6.78 -10.73
C ALA A 51 2.14 7.48 -9.64
N LYS A 52 0.86 7.12 -9.47
CA LYS A 52 0.00 7.65 -8.40
C LYS A 52 0.53 7.31 -7.00
N ALA A 53 0.95 6.06 -6.79
CA ALA A 53 1.54 5.62 -5.53
C ALA A 53 2.84 6.38 -5.21
N PHE A 54 3.68 6.62 -6.21
CA PHE A 54 4.96 7.33 -6.06
C PHE A 54 4.77 8.78 -5.60
N TRP A 55 3.78 9.47 -6.16
CA TRP A 55 3.53 10.88 -5.83
C TRP A 55 2.88 11.09 -4.46
N CYS A 56 2.42 10.03 -3.79
CA CYS A 56 1.97 10.13 -2.39
C CYS A 56 3.09 10.63 -1.46
N ASP A 57 4.28 10.00 -1.55
CA ASP A 57 5.47 10.40 -0.78
C ASP A 57 6.74 9.99 -1.54
N ARG A 58 7.06 10.74 -2.60
CA ARG A 58 8.25 10.54 -3.43
C ARG A 58 9.55 10.49 -2.62
N ILE A 59 9.62 11.27 -1.55
CA ILE A 59 10.82 11.37 -0.71
C ILE A 59 11.00 10.07 0.08
N ALA A 60 9.94 9.54 0.68
CA ALA A 60 9.99 8.26 1.40
C ALA A 60 10.18 7.07 0.44
N ALA A 61 9.69 7.16 -0.79
CA ALA A 61 9.85 6.11 -1.81
C ALA A 61 11.31 5.85 -2.20
N PHE A 62 12.21 6.80 -1.99
CA PHE A 62 13.64 6.64 -2.25
C PHE A 62 14.22 5.44 -1.48
N GLY A 63 14.73 4.45 -2.21
CA GLY A 63 15.28 3.21 -1.63
C GLY A 63 14.21 2.20 -1.17
N GLY A 64 12.95 2.42 -1.52
CA GLY A 64 11.84 1.53 -1.19
C GLY A 64 11.75 0.29 -2.08
N ALA A 65 10.75 -0.53 -1.77
CA ALA A 65 10.34 -1.70 -2.53
C ALA A 65 9.03 -1.41 -3.27
N VAL A 66 9.03 -1.66 -4.57
CA VAL A 66 7.82 -1.59 -5.43
C VAL A 66 7.24 -2.99 -5.55
N VAL A 67 5.96 -3.16 -5.24
CA VAL A 67 5.23 -4.41 -5.43
C VAL A 67 3.97 -4.13 -6.24
N VAL A 68 3.74 -4.94 -7.29
CA VAL A 68 2.60 -4.78 -8.19
C VAL A 68 1.89 -6.11 -8.43
N ASN A 69 0.58 -6.05 -8.75
CA ASN A 69 -0.27 -7.25 -8.93
C ASN A 69 -0.55 -7.62 -10.40
N ARG A 70 0.05 -6.92 -11.35
CA ARG A 70 -0.03 -7.20 -12.80
C ARG A 70 1.37 -7.21 -13.40
N PRO A 71 1.57 -7.78 -14.60
CA PRO A 71 2.86 -7.67 -15.30
C PRO A 71 3.33 -6.21 -15.32
N LEU A 72 4.62 -6.00 -15.02
CA LEU A 72 5.21 -4.66 -15.00
C LEU A 72 5.33 -4.15 -16.44
N ASP A 73 4.70 -3.03 -16.73
CA ASP A 73 4.74 -2.38 -18.03
C ASP A 73 5.94 -1.43 -18.19
N MET A 74 6.15 -0.93 -19.41
CA MET A 74 7.28 -0.05 -19.70
C MET A 74 7.16 1.31 -18.99
N GLN A 75 5.96 1.83 -18.77
CA GLN A 75 5.72 3.06 -18.02
C GLN A 75 6.22 2.92 -16.57
N ALA A 76 5.90 1.81 -15.91
CA ALA A 76 6.41 1.50 -14.58
C ALA A 76 7.94 1.35 -14.58
N ALA A 77 8.49 0.67 -15.60
CA ALA A 77 9.93 0.49 -15.73
C ALA A 77 10.66 1.83 -15.90
N ASP A 78 10.09 2.78 -16.64
CA ASP A 78 10.64 4.14 -16.81
C ASP A 78 10.72 4.88 -15.48
N LEU A 79 9.65 4.85 -14.69
CA LEU A 79 9.62 5.48 -13.38
C LEU A 79 10.64 4.85 -12.43
N ILE A 80 10.72 3.51 -12.40
CA ILE A 80 11.69 2.79 -11.56
C ILE A 80 13.12 3.09 -12.01
N ALA A 81 13.40 3.14 -13.31
CA ALA A 81 14.72 3.44 -13.83
C ALA A 81 15.15 4.91 -13.58
N ALA A 82 14.21 5.85 -13.57
CA ALA A 82 14.49 7.26 -13.30
C ALA A 82 14.74 7.56 -11.81
N ASN A 83 14.32 6.66 -10.91
CA ASN A 83 14.41 6.86 -9.46
C ASN A 83 15.26 5.77 -8.80
N TYR A 84 15.56 5.94 -7.51
CA TYR A 84 16.28 4.92 -6.75
C TYR A 84 15.31 4.06 -5.96
N PHE A 85 15.18 2.81 -6.39
CA PHE A 85 14.49 1.74 -5.66
C PHE A 85 15.45 0.59 -5.40
N GLU A 86 15.25 -0.13 -4.30
CA GLU A 86 16.04 -1.30 -3.96
C GLU A 86 15.43 -2.61 -4.45
N VAL A 87 14.12 -2.65 -4.56
CA VAL A 87 13.37 -3.86 -4.92
C VAL A 87 12.25 -3.51 -5.88
N VAL A 88 12.00 -4.40 -6.83
CA VAL A 88 10.76 -4.48 -7.59
C VAL A 88 10.27 -5.93 -7.59
N ALA A 89 9.00 -6.14 -7.29
CA ALA A 89 8.33 -7.43 -7.33
C ALA A 89 7.08 -7.35 -8.21
N ALA A 90 6.98 -8.23 -9.19
CA ALA A 90 5.87 -8.31 -10.12
C ALA A 90 5.54 -9.76 -10.48
N PRO A 91 4.30 -10.08 -10.90
CA PRO A 91 3.96 -11.44 -11.36
C PRO A 91 4.69 -11.82 -12.65
N ASP A 92 4.90 -10.84 -13.52
CA ASP A 92 5.67 -10.95 -14.77
C ASP A 92 6.18 -9.55 -15.18
N PHE A 93 6.91 -9.50 -16.29
CA PHE A 93 7.47 -8.29 -16.89
C PHE A 93 7.17 -8.31 -18.38
N GLU A 94 6.69 -7.19 -18.92
CA GLU A 94 6.47 -7.04 -20.35
C GLU A 94 7.78 -7.05 -21.13
N GLU A 95 7.69 -7.16 -22.46
CA GLU A 95 8.85 -7.18 -23.35
C GLU A 95 9.74 -5.94 -23.16
N GLY A 96 11.05 -6.13 -23.06
CA GLY A 96 12.04 -5.07 -22.87
C GLY A 96 12.16 -4.50 -21.45
N VAL A 97 11.21 -4.79 -20.56
CA VAL A 97 11.22 -4.28 -19.18
C VAL A 97 12.37 -4.82 -18.35
N LEU A 98 12.64 -6.12 -18.44
CA LEU A 98 13.75 -6.74 -17.69
C LEU A 98 15.11 -6.21 -18.14
N GLU A 99 15.33 -6.02 -19.44
CA GLU A 99 16.54 -5.46 -20.01
C GLU A 99 16.78 -4.05 -19.48
N LYS A 100 15.74 -3.23 -19.43
CA LYS A 100 15.80 -1.87 -18.90
C LYS A 100 16.16 -1.84 -17.42
N LEU A 101 15.48 -2.64 -16.61
CA LEU A 101 15.70 -2.69 -15.17
C LEU A 101 17.03 -3.35 -14.80
N ALA A 102 17.55 -4.32 -15.60
CA ALA A 102 18.83 -4.98 -15.38
C ALA A 102 20.03 -4.01 -15.45
N ALA A 103 19.88 -2.87 -16.11
CA ALA A 103 20.89 -1.81 -16.11
C ALA A 103 21.11 -1.19 -14.70
N ARG A 104 20.18 -1.37 -13.79
CA ARG A 104 20.24 -0.86 -12.41
C ARG A 104 20.91 -1.88 -11.49
N LYS A 105 22.24 -1.82 -11.34
CA LYS A 105 23.10 -2.81 -10.64
C LYS A 105 22.66 -3.15 -9.19
N ASN A 106 22.02 -2.21 -8.50
CA ASN A 106 21.60 -2.38 -7.11
C ASN A 106 20.13 -2.79 -6.95
N LEU A 107 19.33 -2.78 -8.03
CA LEU A 107 17.94 -3.17 -8.02
C LEU A 107 17.82 -4.71 -7.93
N ARG A 108 17.00 -5.19 -7.01
CA ARG A 108 16.64 -6.60 -6.87
C ARG A 108 15.29 -6.80 -7.55
N ILE A 109 15.27 -7.66 -8.55
CA ILE A 109 14.07 -7.92 -9.36
C ILE A 109 13.52 -9.28 -8.97
N PHE A 110 12.27 -9.30 -8.51
CA PHE A 110 11.54 -10.52 -8.15
C PHE A 110 10.44 -10.79 -9.17
N LYS A 111 10.54 -11.92 -9.87
CA LYS A 111 9.42 -12.45 -10.64
C LYS A 111 8.65 -13.42 -9.74
N LEU A 112 7.46 -13.05 -9.34
CA LEU A 112 6.60 -13.79 -8.40
C LEU A 112 5.24 -14.06 -9.06
N PRO A 113 5.10 -15.13 -9.86
CA PRO A 113 3.84 -15.40 -10.59
C PRO A 113 2.61 -15.51 -9.67
N ALA A 114 2.79 -15.89 -8.40
CA ALA A 114 1.72 -15.95 -7.41
C ALA A 114 1.04 -14.59 -7.16
N LEU A 115 1.72 -13.47 -7.43
CA LEU A 115 1.12 -12.13 -7.27
C LEU A 115 -0.12 -11.93 -8.16
N ALA A 116 -0.19 -12.60 -9.30
CA ALA A 116 -1.38 -12.56 -10.17
C ALA A 116 -2.63 -13.20 -9.54
N ARG A 117 -2.43 -14.02 -8.49
CA ARG A 117 -3.46 -14.80 -7.81
C ARG A 117 -3.70 -14.37 -6.36
N LEU A 118 -3.15 -13.24 -5.93
CA LEU A 118 -3.25 -12.79 -4.53
C LEU A 118 -4.70 -12.67 -4.04
N GLY A 119 -5.64 -12.30 -4.91
CA GLY A 119 -7.06 -12.24 -4.56
C GLY A 119 -7.66 -13.56 -4.05
N GLU A 120 -7.08 -14.70 -4.44
CA GLU A 120 -7.50 -16.03 -3.96
C GLU A 120 -7.11 -16.24 -2.49
N LEU A 121 -6.08 -15.55 -2.00
CA LEU A 121 -5.62 -15.61 -0.62
C LEU A 121 -6.39 -14.65 0.28
N ALA A 122 -7.05 -13.67 -0.31
CA ALA A 122 -7.80 -12.67 0.44
C ALA A 122 -8.92 -13.33 1.26
N GLY A 123 -8.82 -13.25 2.58
CA GLY A 123 -9.76 -13.88 3.49
C GLY A 123 -9.37 -15.29 3.95
N VAL A 124 -8.27 -15.84 3.45
CA VAL A 124 -7.73 -17.11 3.95
C VAL A 124 -6.79 -16.82 5.12
N PRO A 125 -7.13 -17.27 6.35
CA PRO A 125 -6.25 -17.08 7.48
C PRO A 125 -5.03 -18.01 7.35
N PHE A 126 -3.86 -17.49 7.72
CA PHE A 126 -2.64 -18.28 7.88
C PHE A 126 -2.11 -18.16 9.31
N LEU A 127 -1.11 -18.97 9.64
CA LEU A 127 -0.46 -18.93 10.94
C LEU A 127 0.60 -17.83 10.96
N ASP A 128 0.38 -16.81 11.80
CA ASP A 128 1.36 -15.78 12.08
C ASP A 128 2.25 -16.20 13.24
N VAL A 129 3.56 -16.11 13.06
CA VAL A 129 4.57 -16.60 14.00
C VAL A 129 5.53 -15.47 14.37
N LYS A 130 5.61 -15.17 15.66
CA LYS A 130 6.55 -14.15 16.17
C LYS A 130 7.45 -14.75 17.24
N SER A 131 8.77 -14.62 17.06
CA SER A 131 9.75 -14.96 18.08
C SER A 131 9.80 -13.89 19.18
N MET A 132 9.97 -14.33 20.43
CA MET A 132 10.15 -13.49 21.61
C MET A 132 11.62 -13.42 21.99
N ALA A 133 12.00 -12.38 22.74
CA ALA A 133 13.40 -12.15 23.15
C ALA A 133 13.93 -13.25 24.10
N ASP A 134 13.06 -13.90 24.85
CA ASP A 134 13.37 -15.01 25.75
C ASP A 134 13.42 -16.38 25.07
N GLY A 135 13.24 -16.44 23.74
CA GLY A 135 13.16 -17.66 22.96
C GLY A 135 11.75 -18.25 22.85
N GLY A 136 10.75 -17.65 23.48
CA GLY A 136 9.36 -18.00 23.31
C GLY A 136 8.85 -17.71 21.90
N ILE A 137 7.69 -18.30 21.56
CA ILE A 137 7.04 -18.11 20.25
C ILE A 137 5.57 -17.76 20.48
N ILE A 138 5.11 -16.68 19.84
CA ILE A 138 3.68 -16.38 19.72
C ILE A 138 3.19 -16.98 18.41
N LEU A 139 2.12 -17.80 18.51
CA LEU A 139 1.40 -18.33 17.36
C LEU A 139 -0.01 -17.76 17.39
N GLN A 140 -0.42 -17.13 16.31
CA GLN A 140 -1.76 -16.57 16.19
C GLN A 140 -2.30 -16.70 14.77
N GLN A 141 -3.60 -16.61 14.60
CA GLN A 141 -4.20 -16.47 13.29
C GLN A 141 -3.87 -15.09 12.74
N SER A 142 -3.47 -15.02 11.47
CA SER A 142 -3.22 -13.76 10.78
C SER A 142 -4.47 -12.86 10.76
N PHE A 143 -4.25 -11.56 10.67
CA PHE A 143 -5.32 -10.61 10.42
C PHE A 143 -5.98 -10.93 9.06
N VAL A 144 -7.31 -10.88 9.03
CA VAL A 144 -8.11 -11.00 7.81
C VAL A 144 -9.00 -9.77 7.70
N ASN A 145 -8.76 -8.94 6.68
CA ASN A 145 -9.64 -7.83 6.37
C ASN A 145 -10.98 -8.36 5.84
N ARG A 146 -12.07 -8.02 6.51
CA ARG A 146 -13.44 -8.44 6.13
C ARG A 146 -14.20 -7.38 5.35
N ILE A 147 -13.72 -6.15 5.30
CA ILE A 147 -14.32 -5.07 4.50
C ILE A 147 -13.81 -5.21 3.07
N ARG A 148 -14.70 -5.51 2.13
CA ARG A 148 -14.39 -5.79 0.73
C ARG A 148 -15.08 -4.85 -0.24
N SER A 149 -16.18 -4.27 0.22
CA SER A 149 -17.04 -3.40 -0.57
C SER A 149 -17.69 -2.34 0.30
N ALA A 150 -18.26 -1.33 -0.33
CA ALA A 150 -19.05 -0.31 0.37
C ALA A 150 -20.28 -0.89 1.11
N ALA A 151 -20.76 -2.06 0.69
CA ALA A 151 -21.89 -2.74 1.35
C ALA A 151 -21.54 -3.29 2.75
N ASP A 152 -20.25 -3.44 3.04
CA ASP A 152 -19.76 -3.91 4.34
C ASP A 152 -19.71 -2.79 5.39
N PHE A 153 -19.90 -1.52 4.97
CA PHE A 153 -19.95 -0.39 5.88
C PHE A 153 -21.33 -0.24 6.50
N ILE A 154 -21.36 0.11 7.78
CA ILE A 154 -22.58 0.52 8.45
C ILE A 154 -22.70 2.05 8.44
N PRO A 155 -23.93 2.62 8.34
CA PRO A 155 -24.11 4.05 8.42
C PRO A 155 -23.55 4.63 9.72
N ALA A 156 -22.86 5.78 9.63
CA ALA A 156 -22.40 6.51 10.80
C ALA A 156 -23.58 7.19 11.49
N VAL A 157 -24.14 6.52 12.48
CA VAL A 157 -25.26 7.02 13.30
C VAL A 157 -24.85 6.97 14.76
N ALA A 158 -25.06 8.05 15.49
CA ALA A 158 -24.83 8.13 16.92
C ALA A 158 -26.04 8.72 17.63
N THR A 159 -26.31 8.26 18.87
CA THR A 159 -27.31 8.87 19.73
C THR A 159 -26.58 9.60 20.86
N THR A 160 -26.88 10.89 21.01
CA THR A 160 -26.33 11.72 22.09
C THR A 160 -26.89 11.25 23.45
N LYS A 161 -26.28 11.71 24.54
CA LYS A 161 -26.78 11.43 25.91
C LYS A 161 -28.21 11.93 26.13
N ASP A 162 -28.60 12.97 25.40
CA ASP A 162 -29.94 13.57 25.49
C ASP A 162 -30.96 12.90 24.53
N GLY A 163 -30.59 11.78 23.91
CA GLY A 163 -31.46 10.99 23.04
C GLY A 163 -31.61 11.54 21.61
N LEU A 164 -30.82 12.54 21.22
CA LEU A 164 -30.82 13.04 19.84
C LEU A 164 -30.05 12.09 18.94
N THR A 165 -30.68 11.60 17.88
CA THR A 165 -30.01 10.81 16.86
C THR A 165 -29.35 11.75 15.83
N VAL A 166 -28.03 11.59 15.68
CA VAL A 166 -27.21 12.32 14.72
C VAL A 166 -26.68 11.34 13.69
N SER A 167 -26.89 11.62 12.42
CA SER A 167 -26.32 10.85 11.32
C SER A 167 -25.48 11.74 10.41
N ALA A 168 -24.32 11.22 10.00
CA ALA A 168 -23.54 11.88 8.96
C ALA A 168 -24.23 11.75 7.59
N ARG A 169 -23.85 12.62 6.64
CA ARG A 169 -24.23 12.42 5.24
C ARG A 169 -23.72 11.08 4.72
N LYS A 170 -24.42 10.51 3.78
CA LYS A 170 -23.94 9.32 3.07
C LYS A 170 -22.72 9.69 2.21
N PRO A 171 -21.70 8.83 2.14
CA PRO A 171 -20.61 9.02 1.20
C PRO A 171 -21.12 8.94 -0.25
N THR A 172 -20.50 9.67 -1.15
CA THR A 172 -20.68 9.46 -2.59
C THR A 172 -20.12 8.10 -3.00
N PRO A 173 -20.49 7.55 -4.16
CA PRO A 173 -19.89 6.29 -4.64
C PRO A 173 -18.36 6.33 -4.72
N GLN A 174 -17.79 7.46 -5.13
CA GLN A 174 -16.32 7.62 -5.17
C GLN A 174 -15.71 7.63 -3.78
N GLU A 175 -16.28 8.35 -2.82
CA GLU A 175 -15.80 8.34 -1.44
C GLU A 175 -15.90 6.94 -0.80
N ALA A 176 -16.94 6.19 -1.11
CA ALA A 176 -17.09 4.82 -0.63
C ALA A 176 -16.03 3.88 -1.25
N ASP A 177 -15.71 4.03 -2.54
CA ASP A 177 -14.64 3.30 -3.23
C ASP A 177 -13.27 3.64 -2.61
N ASP A 178 -13.01 4.93 -2.34
CA ASP A 178 -11.78 5.39 -1.68
C ASP A 178 -11.65 4.88 -0.23
N LEU A 179 -12.75 4.78 0.51
CA LEU A 179 -12.74 4.20 1.85
C LEU A 179 -12.42 2.69 1.83
N VAL A 180 -12.97 1.94 0.88
CA VAL A 180 -12.65 0.50 0.70
C VAL A 180 -11.18 0.34 0.33
N PHE A 181 -10.69 1.18 -0.59
CA PHE A 181 -9.28 1.21 -0.97
C PHE A 181 -8.38 1.52 0.24
N ALA A 182 -8.66 2.59 0.98
CA ALA A 182 -7.87 2.95 2.16
C ALA A 182 -7.86 1.84 3.21
N TRP A 183 -9.02 1.19 3.44
CA TRP A 183 -9.13 0.07 4.36
C TRP A 183 -8.32 -1.15 3.92
N ALA A 184 -8.22 -1.40 2.61
CA ALA A 184 -7.35 -2.44 2.07
C ALA A 184 -5.86 -2.12 2.33
N VAL A 185 -5.45 -0.87 2.14
CA VAL A 185 -4.07 -0.42 2.41
C VAL A 185 -3.73 -0.50 3.90
N GLU A 186 -4.70 -0.20 4.76
CA GLU A 186 -4.55 -0.23 6.24
C GLU A 186 -4.12 -1.60 6.77
N ALA A 187 -4.43 -2.69 6.05
CA ALA A 187 -4.00 -4.04 6.43
C ALA A 187 -2.47 -4.19 6.56
N GLY A 188 -1.70 -3.33 5.89
CA GLY A 188 -0.23 -3.34 5.92
C GLY A 188 0.39 -2.15 6.66
N VAL A 189 -0.38 -1.36 7.43
CA VAL A 189 0.12 -0.17 8.11
C VAL A 189 0.27 -0.40 9.60
N THR A 190 1.40 0.02 10.15
CA THR A 190 1.68 -0.12 11.59
C THR A 190 0.86 0.89 12.42
N SER A 191 0.17 0.41 13.41
CA SER A 191 -0.69 1.18 14.33
C SER A 191 0.15 2.07 15.30
N ASN A 192 -0.36 3.25 15.71
CA ASN A 192 -1.59 3.87 15.22
C ASN A 192 -1.35 4.37 13.80
N SER A 193 -2.42 4.37 13.01
CA SER A 193 -2.34 4.72 11.60
C SER A 193 -3.53 5.55 11.14
N VAL A 194 -3.30 6.43 10.17
CA VAL A 194 -4.32 7.26 9.50
C VAL A 194 -3.96 7.37 8.02
N ILE A 195 -4.89 7.02 7.15
CA ILE A 195 -4.73 7.13 5.70
C ILE A 195 -5.71 8.15 5.15
N PHE A 196 -5.21 9.09 4.34
CA PHE A 196 -6.02 9.90 3.45
C PHE A 196 -5.91 9.32 2.04
N ALA A 197 -7.06 9.08 1.41
CA ALA A 197 -7.14 8.54 0.06
C ALA A 197 -8.07 9.39 -0.82
N HIS A 198 -7.75 9.46 -2.10
CA HIS A 198 -8.55 10.16 -3.11
C HIS A 198 -8.34 9.53 -4.48
N ASN A 199 -9.43 9.25 -5.19
CA ASN A 199 -9.41 8.66 -6.53
C ASN A 199 -8.56 7.38 -6.64
N GLY A 200 -8.67 6.49 -5.65
CA GLY A 200 -7.97 5.21 -5.64
C GLY A 200 -6.46 5.32 -5.43
N ALA A 201 -6.00 6.40 -4.82
CA ALA A 201 -4.61 6.59 -4.43
C ALA A 201 -4.52 7.14 -3.01
N THR A 202 -3.47 6.78 -2.29
CA THR A 202 -3.14 7.40 -1.01
C THR A 202 -2.66 8.84 -1.24
N VAL A 203 -3.13 9.75 -0.41
CA VAL A 203 -2.70 11.16 -0.37
C VAL A 203 -1.66 11.36 0.72
N ALA A 204 -1.85 10.71 1.86
CA ALA A 204 -0.90 10.68 2.96
C ALA A 204 -1.15 9.47 3.85
N ILE A 205 -0.07 8.98 4.48
CA ILE A 205 -0.10 7.88 5.43
C ILE A 205 0.64 8.33 6.70
N GLY A 206 -0.09 8.52 7.80
CA GLY A 206 0.45 8.60 9.15
C GLY A 206 0.56 7.19 9.70
N THR A 207 1.67 6.82 10.34
CA THR A 207 1.91 5.45 10.82
C THR A 207 2.89 5.43 11.98
N GLY A 208 2.72 4.44 12.88
CA GLY A 208 3.69 4.14 13.93
C GLY A 208 3.67 5.11 15.11
N GLU A 209 2.66 5.96 15.21
CA GLU A 209 2.53 6.90 16.32
C GLU A 209 1.90 6.24 17.56
N GLN A 210 2.37 6.66 18.75
CA GLN A 210 1.87 6.13 20.01
C GLN A 210 0.48 6.65 20.36
N ASP A 211 0.12 7.85 19.89
CA ASP A 211 -1.20 8.43 20.11
C ASP A 211 -1.94 8.72 18.79
N ARG A 212 -3.28 8.72 18.88
CA ARG A 212 -4.13 8.88 17.70
C ARG A 212 -4.12 10.30 17.14
N VAL A 213 -4.01 11.30 18.02
CA VAL A 213 -4.03 12.71 17.61
C VAL A 213 -2.74 13.04 16.85
N GLY A 214 -1.59 12.65 17.38
CA GLY A 214 -0.30 12.80 16.71
C GLY A 214 -0.26 12.08 15.37
N CYS A 215 -0.91 10.92 15.26
CA CYS A 215 -1.02 10.21 13.99
C CYS A 215 -1.84 10.99 12.95
N VAL A 216 -2.95 11.62 13.34
CA VAL A 216 -3.74 12.51 12.47
C VAL A 216 -2.90 13.73 12.06
N GLU A 217 -2.21 14.36 12.99
CA GLU A 217 -1.33 15.51 12.72
C GLU A 217 -0.23 15.16 11.75
N LEU A 218 0.40 13.98 11.90
CA LEU A 218 1.41 13.47 10.96
C LEU A 218 0.81 13.27 9.56
N ALA A 219 -0.37 12.68 9.45
CA ALA A 219 -1.03 12.49 8.16
C ALA A 219 -1.36 13.84 7.49
N ILE A 220 -1.87 14.81 8.25
CA ILE A 220 -2.15 16.17 7.76
C ILE A 220 -0.85 16.85 7.29
N PHE A 221 0.20 16.82 8.12
CA PHE A 221 1.50 17.38 7.76
C PHE A 221 2.03 16.80 6.45
N LYS A 222 1.96 15.47 6.30
CA LYS A 222 2.38 14.78 5.07
C LYS A 222 1.52 15.19 3.87
N ALA A 223 0.20 15.24 4.01
CA ALA A 223 -0.69 15.61 2.92
C ALA A 223 -0.31 16.98 2.31
N TYR A 224 -0.04 17.97 3.13
CA TYR A 224 0.37 19.29 2.63
C TYR A 224 1.80 19.32 2.11
N THR A 225 2.76 18.76 2.84
CA THR A 225 4.17 18.85 2.47
C THR A 225 4.51 18.01 1.25
N LYS A 226 3.89 16.82 1.09
CA LYS A 226 4.14 15.97 -0.08
C LYS A 226 3.41 16.48 -1.31
N TYR A 227 2.24 17.09 -1.16
CA TYR A 227 1.59 17.77 -2.27
C TYR A 227 2.40 18.98 -2.77
N ALA A 228 2.96 19.77 -1.85
CA ALA A 228 3.88 20.86 -2.21
C ALA A 228 5.13 20.34 -2.93
N ASP A 229 5.70 19.19 -2.50
CA ASP A 229 6.82 18.54 -3.19
C ASP A 229 6.41 18.10 -4.61
N THR A 230 5.23 17.51 -4.79
CA THR A 230 4.72 17.14 -6.11
C THR A 230 4.64 18.35 -7.03
N LEU A 231 4.04 19.46 -6.58
CA LEU A 231 3.92 20.69 -7.37
C LEU A 231 5.27 21.32 -7.75
N ALA A 232 6.30 21.07 -6.97
CA ALA A 232 7.66 21.59 -7.25
C ALA A 232 8.41 20.76 -8.31
N PHE A 233 7.96 19.51 -8.58
CA PHE A 233 8.63 18.56 -9.48
C PHE A 233 7.82 18.20 -10.74
N THR A 234 6.56 18.61 -10.82
CA THR A 234 5.71 18.47 -12.01
C THR A 234 5.55 19.78 -12.75
#